data_fb9949ec67d3ed3db883196ec1012c1f
#
_entry.id   fb9949ec67d3ed3db883196ec1012c1f
#
_cell.length_a   1.000
_cell.length_b   1.000
_cell.length_c   1.000
_cell.angle_alpha   90.00
_cell.angle_beta   90.00
_cell.angle_gamma   90.00
#
_symmetry.space_group_name_H-M   'P 1'
#
loop_
_entity.id
_entity.type
_entity.pdbx_description
1 polymer ?
#
loop_
_entity_poly.entity_id
_entity_poly.type
_entity_poly.pdbx_seq_one_letter_code
_entity_poly.pdbx_strand_id
1 'polypeptide(L)'
;MTQTAERTLIERLNSHIVLPFQDYTGPIPETVPAIRLDGREWASGNVVLKQKLDALVSRDKERISAWGGYYFDLSDLLAAFEDRIKLQTDSGFLKGIRGVVEAEDGLYVAVDAGRVQSAVSQDGMKYFEVKGPVTVSYIRKGEKQEETVAEVVLLPYDRDSVRFTPDQFRAINAPEAKRADIIYGRDMEQEEIVKDGKVIHFAWASYNPDVVAPLVPKIFRFNKETYGYDTNMGLYLPSEPSEKGEGRALVADGLGGGSRLVGYGLLGDFGRLLGVVPKDAEGVAQKLAPWQNDALNVMGEGGIVAYSPNGPYVRAAGNVQPAK
;
A
#
# COMPACT_ATOMS: atom_id res chain seq x y z
N MET A 1 12.24 36.28 -8.04
CA MET A 1 12.17 35.00 -7.33
C MET A 1 11.23 34.08 -8.12
N THR A 2 11.79 33.25 -8.98
CA THR A 2 11.04 32.27 -9.77
C THR A 2 10.64 31.14 -8.81
N GLN A 3 9.37 31.05 -8.47
CA GLN A 3 8.77 29.85 -7.90
C GLN A 3 8.97 28.71 -8.90
N THR A 4 9.97 27.90 -8.68
CA THR A 4 10.06 26.57 -9.27
C THR A 4 8.90 25.81 -8.64
N ALA A 5 7.82 25.62 -9.41
CA ALA A 5 6.69 24.83 -8.97
C ALA A 5 7.25 23.47 -8.52
N GLU A 6 7.15 23.17 -7.22
CA GLU A 6 7.46 21.84 -6.71
C GLU A 6 6.54 20.88 -7.46
N ARG A 7 7.14 20.01 -8.26
CA ARG A 7 6.38 18.91 -8.88
C ARG A 7 5.71 18.14 -7.76
N THR A 8 4.42 17.91 -7.91
CA THR A 8 3.69 17.07 -6.94
C THR A 8 4.32 15.68 -6.87
N LEU A 9 4.11 14.98 -5.76
CA LEU A 9 4.56 13.58 -5.63
C LEU A 9 4.12 12.73 -6.83
N ILE A 10 2.87 12.91 -7.25
CA ILE A 10 2.28 12.18 -8.38
C ILE A 10 2.96 12.48 -9.71
N GLU A 11 3.29 13.72 -9.98
CA GLU A 11 4.04 14.08 -11.19
C GLU A 11 5.42 13.41 -11.19
N ARG A 12 6.08 13.36 -10.04
CA ARG A 12 7.37 12.67 -9.88
C ARG A 12 7.23 11.15 -10.07
N LEU A 13 6.22 10.54 -9.45
CA LEU A 13 5.98 9.10 -9.58
C LEU A 13 5.63 8.73 -11.02
N ASN A 14 4.77 9.49 -11.68
CA ASN A 14 4.30 9.19 -13.03
C ASN A 14 5.30 9.55 -14.13
N SER A 15 6.26 10.45 -13.88
CA SER A 15 7.27 10.83 -14.89
C SER A 15 8.23 9.69 -15.24
N HIS A 16 8.29 8.62 -14.41
CA HIS A 16 9.28 7.53 -14.53
C HIS A 16 8.66 6.13 -14.46
N ILE A 17 7.32 5.99 -14.60
CA ILE A 17 6.62 4.73 -14.32
C ILE A 17 5.62 4.41 -15.43
N VAL A 18 5.59 3.13 -15.81
CA VAL A 18 4.68 2.58 -16.81
C VAL A 18 3.20 2.59 -16.35
N LEU A 19 2.95 2.57 -15.03
CA LEU A 19 1.61 2.61 -14.45
C LEU A 19 1.39 3.94 -13.72
N PRO A 20 0.35 4.72 -14.06
CA PRO A 20 0.03 5.96 -13.36
C PRO A 20 -0.44 5.65 -11.95
N PHE A 21 0.23 6.25 -10.97
CA PHE A 21 -0.19 6.24 -9.58
C PHE A 21 -1.07 7.45 -9.29
N GLN A 22 -1.94 7.31 -8.30
CA GLN A 22 -2.69 8.41 -7.74
C GLN A 22 -2.48 8.44 -6.23
N ASP A 23 -2.22 9.62 -5.68
CA ASP A 23 -2.03 9.85 -4.25
C ASP A 23 -3.38 10.09 -3.59
N TYR A 24 -3.57 9.48 -2.41
CA TYR A 24 -4.72 9.66 -1.55
C TYR A 24 -4.21 9.88 -0.14
N THR A 25 -4.78 10.87 0.54
CA THR A 25 -4.39 11.21 1.91
C THR A 25 -5.60 11.27 2.82
N GLY A 26 -5.47 10.74 4.03
CA GLY A 26 -6.54 10.71 5.04
C GLY A 26 -6.52 9.44 5.89
N PRO A 27 -7.46 9.32 6.84
CA PRO A 27 -7.66 8.09 7.61
C PRO A 27 -7.92 6.91 6.67
N ILE A 28 -7.22 5.81 6.89
CA ILE A 28 -7.24 4.66 5.97
C ILE A 28 -8.67 4.13 5.72
N PRO A 29 -9.50 3.84 6.76
CA PRO A 29 -10.83 3.29 6.52
C PRO A 29 -11.78 4.24 5.79
N GLU A 30 -11.53 5.54 5.86
CA GLU A 30 -12.33 6.56 5.19
C GLU A 30 -11.83 6.87 3.78
N THR A 31 -10.57 6.56 3.47
CA THR A 31 -9.90 6.91 2.21
C THR A 31 -9.90 5.77 1.19
N VAL A 32 -9.76 4.52 1.63
CA VAL A 32 -9.73 3.34 0.74
C VAL A 32 -10.95 3.24 -0.18
N PRO A 33 -12.19 3.54 0.24
CA PRO A 33 -13.34 3.54 -0.66
C PRO A 33 -13.17 4.47 -1.87
N ALA A 34 -12.54 5.64 -1.70
CA ALA A 34 -12.31 6.57 -2.81
C ALA A 34 -11.37 5.97 -3.86
N ILE A 35 -10.33 5.23 -3.46
CA ILE A 35 -9.41 4.52 -4.36
C ILE A 35 -10.19 3.56 -5.27
N ARG A 36 -11.11 2.77 -4.68
CA ARG A 36 -11.94 1.81 -5.41
C ARG A 36 -12.92 2.50 -6.36
N LEU A 37 -13.57 3.59 -5.91
CA LEU A 37 -14.51 4.36 -6.72
C LEU A 37 -13.84 5.06 -7.92
N ASP A 38 -12.53 5.29 -7.84
CA ASP A 38 -11.72 5.79 -8.94
C ASP A 38 -11.19 4.66 -9.86
N GLY A 39 -11.69 3.42 -9.68
CA GLY A 39 -11.30 2.26 -10.48
C GLY A 39 -9.87 1.77 -10.22
N ARG A 40 -9.32 2.06 -9.03
CA ARG A 40 -7.97 1.72 -8.63
C ARG A 40 -7.97 0.71 -7.49
N GLU A 41 -6.81 0.13 -7.24
CA GLU A 41 -6.53 -0.67 -6.05
C GLU A 41 -5.46 0.02 -5.20
N TRP A 42 -5.54 -0.16 -3.89
CA TRP A 42 -4.52 0.32 -2.96
C TRP A 42 -3.23 -0.50 -3.13
N ALA A 43 -2.09 0.17 -3.31
CA ALA A 43 -0.81 -0.46 -3.57
C ALA A 43 -0.32 -1.29 -2.38
N SER A 44 0.15 -2.50 -2.67
CA SER A 44 0.84 -3.36 -1.70
C SER A 44 2.34 -3.06 -1.62
N GLY A 45 2.99 -3.60 -0.60
CA GLY A 45 4.44 -3.54 -0.46
C GLY A 45 5.19 -4.11 -1.65
N ASN A 46 4.69 -5.19 -2.26
CA ASN A 46 5.32 -5.75 -3.47
C ASN A 46 5.41 -4.71 -4.60
N VAL A 47 4.38 -3.88 -4.78
CA VAL A 47 4.39 -2.80 -5.78
C VAL A 47 5.41 -1.73 -5.41
N VAL A 48 5.36 -1.22 -4.17
CA VAL A 48 6.24 -0.15 -3.70
C VAL A 48 7.71 -0.59 -3.71
N LEU A 49 8.01 -1.79 -3.20
CA LEU A 49 9.37 -2.35 -3.16
C LEU A 49 9.95 -2.58 -4.56
N LYS A 50 9.11 -3.05 -5.50
CA LYS A 50 9.53 -3.20 -6.91
C LYS A 50 9.91 -1.84 -7.51
N GLN A 51 9.15 -0.80 -7.25
CA GLN A 51 9.46 0.55 -7.74
C GLN A 51 10.73 1.12 -7.08
N LYS A 52 10.94 0.88 -5.77
CA LYS A 52 12.20 1.25 -5.09
C LYS A 52 13.40 0.53 -5.70
N LEU A 53 13.28 -0.77 -5.99
CA LEU A 53 14.32 -1.55 -6.66
C LEU A 53 14.66 -0.95 -8.03
N ASP A 54 13.64 -0.71 -8.85
CA ASP A 54 13.82 -0.16 -10.20
C ASP A 54 14.43 1.25 -10.16
N ALA A 55 14.06 2.07 -9.18
CA ALA A 55 14.66 3.38 -8.96
C ALA A 55 16.16 3.28 -8.64
N LEU A 56 16.53 2.42 -7.71
CA LEU A 56 17.93 2.21 -7.33
C LEU A 56 18.77 1.59 -8.46
N VAL A 57 18.17 0.70 -9.27
CA VAL A 57 18.83 0.10 -10.44
C VAL A 57 19.07 1.14 -11.53
N SER A 58 18.10 2.00 -11.79
CA SER A 58 18.21 3.04 -12.83
C SER A 58 19.26 4.10 -12.52
N ARG A 59 19.58 4.30 -11.23
CA ARG A 59 20.44 5.38 -10.73
C ARG A 59 19.93 6.79 -11.06
N ASP A 60 18.67 6.91 -11.45
CA ASP A 60 18.02 8.16 -11.74
C ASP A 60 17.68 8.88 -10.43
N LYS A 61 18.27 10.05 -10.22
CA LYS A 61 18.12 10.82 -8.97
C LYS A 61 16.68 11.27 -8.73
N GLU A 62 15.94 11.65 -9.78
CA GLU A 62 14.55 12.07 -9.64
C GLU A 62 13.67 10.88 -9.24
N ARG A 63 13.88 9.73 -9.87
CA ARG A 63 13.18 8.48 -9.55
C ARG A 63 13.50 7.99 -8.13
N ILE A 64 14.77 8.02 -7.75
CA ILE A 64 15.20 7.69 -6.38
C ILE A 64 14.55 8.65 -5.38
N SER A 65 14.54 9.96 -5.65
CA SER A 65 13.89 10.95 -4.79
C SER A 65 12.38 10.72 -4.69
N ALA A 66 11.71 10.35 -5.78
CA ALA A 66 10.28 10.07 -5.80
C ALA A 66 9.90 8.85 -4.96
N TRP A 67 10.63 7.75 -5.10
CA TRP A 67 10.33 6.49 -4.39
C TRP A 67 11.04 6.35 -3.05
N GLY A 68 12.12 7.07 -2.85
CA GLY A 68 12.94 7.03 -1.65
C GLY A 68 12.70 8.18 -0.67
N GLY A 69 12.10 9.27 -1.11
CA GLY A 69 11.86 10.46 -0.28
C GLY A 69 10.59 10.41 0.57
N TYR A 70 9.71 9.42 0.34
CA TYR A 70 8.40 9.37 0.98
C TYR A 70 8.15 8.03 1.66
N TYR A 71 7.31 8.06 2.72
CA TYR A 71 6.68 6.86 3.27
C TYR A 71 5.37 6.59 2.54
N PHE A 72 4.95 5.32 2.53
CA PHE A 72 3.69 4.88 1.94
C PHE A 72 2.99 3.89 2.86
N ASP A 73 1.72 4.13 3.13
CA ASP A 73 0.84 3.15 3.75
C ASP A 73 0.50 2.07 2.71
N LEU A 74 0.65 0.82 3.10
CA LEU A 74 0.53 -0.34 2.23
C LEU A 74 -0.80 -1.06 2.45
N SER A 75 -1.32 -1.71 1.43
CA SER A 75 -2.46 -2.62 1.59
C SER A 75 -2.07 -3.95 2.26
N ASP A 76 -0.98 -3.97 3.00
CA ASP A 76 -0.45 -5.14 3.70
C ASP A 76 -0.90 -5.11 5.16
N LEU A 77 -1.57 -6.17 5.60
CA LEU A 77 -2.10 -6.30 6.95
C LEU A 77 -1.06 -6.93 7.88
N LEU A 78 -0.68 -6.20 8.91
CA LEU A 78 -0.05 -6.77 10.09
C LEU A 78 -1.15 -7.11 11.10
N ALA A 79 -1.37 -8.39 11.36
CA ALA A 79 -2.26 -8.85 12.40
C ALA A 79 -1.44 -9.38 13.58
N ALA A 80 -1.82 -8.99 14.81
CA ALA A 80 -1.17 -9.43 16.04
C ALA A 80 -2.21 -9.97 17.02
N PHE A 81 -1.86 -11.03 17.73
CA PHE A 81 -2.65 -11.60 18.83
C PHE A 81 -1.70 -12.28 19.82
N GLU A 82 -1.70 -11.85 21.06
CA GLU A 82 -0.76 -12.31 22.09
C GLU A 82 0.69 -12.21 21.58
N ASP A 83 1.44 -13.31 21.61
CA ASP A 83 2.81 -13.42 21.14
C ASP A 83 2.94 -13.75 19.63
N ARG A 84 1.80 -13.79 18.91
CA ARG A 84 1.74 -14.17 17.51
C ARG A 84 1.53 -12.98 16.58
N ILE A 85 2.21 -13.05 15.45
CA ILE A 85 2.14 -12.03 14.39
C ILE A 85 1.93 -12.72 13.06
N LYS A 86 1.00 -12.20 12.27
CA LYS A 86 0.79 -12.58 10.88
C LYS A 86 1.01 -11.38 9.98
N LEU A 87 1.62 -11.60 8.82
CA LEU A 87 1.76 -10.59 7.79
C LEU A 87 1.13 -11.07 6.48
N GLN A 88 -0.01 -10.46 6.14
CA GLN A 88 -0.70 -10.71 4.88
C GLN A 88 -0.39 -9.59 3.90
N THR A 89 0.46 -9.88 2.91
CA THR A 89 0.72 -8.95 1.81
C THR A 89 -0.48 -8.87 0.88
N ASP A 90 -0.75 -7.68 0.35
CA ASP A 90 -1.88 -7.45 -0.57
C ASP A 90 -3.23 -7.87 0.02
N SER A 91 -3.49 -7.46 1.26
CA SER A 91 -4.57 -7.95 2.10
C SER A 91 -5.96 -7.67 1.56
N GLY A 92 -6.78 -8.71 1.42
CA GLY A 92 -8.18 -8.60 1.10
C GLY A 92 -8.97 -7.82 2.15
N PHE A 93 -8.61 -7.90 3.44
CA PHE A 93 -9.24 -7.10 4.49
C PHE A 93 -9.06 -5.61 4.24
N LEU A 94 -7.83 -5.16 4.01
CA LEU A 94 -7.54 -3.74 3.82
C LEU A 94 -8.05 -3.21 2.48
N LYS A 95 -7.85 -3.96 1.40
CA LYS A 95 -8.37 -3.59 0.06
C LYS A 95 -9.89 -3.67 -0.03
N GLY A 96 -10.52 -4.47 0.83
CA GLY A 96 -11.97 -4.66 0.91
C GLY A 96 -12.72 -3.58 1.68
N ILE A 97 -12.05 -2.64 2.32
CA ILE A 97 -12.68 -1.59 3.11
C ILE A 97 -13.68 -0.78 2.27
N ARG A 98 -14.92 -0.68 2.80
CA ARG A 98 -16.04 0.06 2.20
C ARG A 98 -16.31 1.38 2.92
N GLY A 99 -15.79 1.58 4.11
CA GLY A 99 -15.97 2.77 4.94
C GLY A 99 -16.12 2.44 6.42
N VAL A 100 -16.49 3.46 7.17
CA VAL A 100 -16.73 3.38 8.61
C VAL A 100 -18.23 3.36 8.89
N VAL A 101 -18.64 2.52 9.84
CA VAL A 101 -20.00 2.43 10.38
C VAL A 101 -19.95 2.93 11.81
N GLU A 102 -20.78 3.92 12.14
CA GLU A 102 -21.04 4.37 13.50
C GLU A 102 -22.32 3.70 14.01
N ALA A 103 -22.20 2.83 15.01
CA ALA A 103 -23.32 2.15 15.66
C ALA A 103 -23.42 2.55 17.14
N GLU A 104 -24.53 2.24 17.80
CA GLU A 104 -24.74 2.57 19.21
C GLU A 104 -23.70 1.94 20.15
N ASP A 105 -23.15 0.78 19.77
CA ASP A 105 -22.18 -0.01 20.54
C ASP A 105 -20.71 0.25 20.13
N GLY A 106 -20.44 1.10 19.13
CA GLY A 106 -19.09 1.47 18.74
C GLY A 106 -18.88 1.77 17.26
N LEU A 107 -17.61 1.89 16.91
CA LEU A 107 -17.17 2.08 15.53
C LEU A 107 -16.81 0.73 14.89
N TYR A 108 -17.10 0.62 13.61
CA TYR A 108 -16.77 -0.55 12.80
C TYR A 108 -16.18 -0.13 11.46
N VAL A 109 -15.28 -0.95 10.94
CA VAL A 109 -14.89 -0.90 9.54
C VAL A 109 -15.71 -1.94 8.79
N ALA A 110 -16.44 -1.51 7.78
CA ALA A 110 -17.14 -2.42 6.86
C ALA A 110 -16.17 -2.91 5.79
N VAL A 111 -16.05 -4.22 5.64
CA VAL A 111 -15.17 -4.88 4.68
C VAL A 111 -16.00 -5.79 3.77
N ASP A 112 -15.78 -5.70 2.47
CA ASP A 112 -16.42 -6.54 1.45
C ASP A 112 -16.24 -8.04 1.77
N ALA A 113 -17.35 -8.79 1.87
CA ALA A 113 -17.32 -10.18 2.29
C ALA A 113 -16.53 -11.09 1.32
N GLY A 114 -16.58 -10.81 0.02
CA GLY A 114 -15.80 -11.55 -0.99
C GLY A 114 -14.30 -11.32 -0.82
N ARG A 115 -13.88 -10.12 -0.45
CA ARG A 115 -12.49 -9.80 -0.12
C ARG A 115 -12.04 -10.48 1.18
N VAL A 116 -12.90 -10.52 2.22
CA VAL A 116 -12.62 -11.28 3.44
C VAL A 116 -12.46 -12.77 3.13
N GLN A 117 -13.35 -13.34 2.32
CA GLN A 117 -13.26 -14.74 1.90
C GLN A 117 -11.93 -15.08 1.24
N SER A 118 -11.40 -14.21 0.39
CA SER A 118 -10.11 -14.41 -0.27
C SER A 118 -8.91 -14.26 0.67
N ALA A 119 -9.10 -13.61 1.81
CA ALA A 119 -8.06 -13.30 2.79
C ALA A 119 -7.94 -14.31 3.94
N VAL A 120 -8.88 -15.27 4.02
CA VAL A 120 -8.92 -16.27 5.09
C VAL A 120 -8.69 -17.69 4.55
N SER A 121 -8.40 -18.62 5.47
CA SER A 121 -8.33 -20.06 5.15
C SER A 121 -9.68 -20.57 4.64
N GLN A 122 -9.68 -21.74 3.97
CA GLN A 122 -10.84 -22.31 3.30
C GLN A 122 -12.11 -22.33 4.18
N ASP A 123 -11.99 -22.70 5.46
CA ASP A 123 -13.10 -22.71 6.42
C ASP A 123 -13.16 -21.45 7.30
N GLY A 124 -12.29 -20.47 7.04
CA GLY A 124 -12.12 -19.31 7.91
C GLY A 124 -13.31 -18.37 7.90
N MET A 125 -14.03 -18.31 6.78
CA MET A 125 -15.17 -17.39 6.63
C MET A 125 -16.28 -17.61 7.65
N LYS A 126 -16.41 -18.83 8.20
CA LYS A 126 -17.40 -19.11 9.27
C LYS A 126 -17.24 -18.28 10.55
N TYR A 127 -16.08 -17.69 10.77
CA TYR A 127 -15.82 -16.80 11.91
C TYR A 127 -16.14 -15.33 11.63
N PHE A 128 -16.59 -15.01 10.41
CA PHE A 128 -16.93 -13.66 9.98
C PHE A 128 -18.41 -13.60 9.59
N GLU A 129 -19.19 -12.87 10.38
CA GLU A 129 -20.61 -12.69 10.08
C GLU A 129 -20.81 -11.71 8.93
N VAL A 130 -21.45 -12.17 7.85
CA VAL A 130 -21.84 -11.29 6.75
C VAL A 130 -23.12 -10.54 7.12
N LYS A 131 -23.06 -9.23 7.07
CA LYS A 131 -24.19 -8.35 7.35
C LYS A 131 -24.92 -7.93 6.08
N GLY A 132 -26.22 -7.68 6.25
CA GLY A 132 -27.10 -7.08 5.24
C GLY A 132 -26.77 -5.61 4.98
N PRO A 133 -27.68 -4.85 4.35
CA PRO A 133 -27.39 -3.46 4.01
C PRO A 133 -27.05 -2.63 5.25
N VAL A 134 -25.90 -1.95 5.21
CA VAL A 134 -25.44 -0.99 6.23
C VAL A 134 -25.02 0.30 5.56
N THR A 135 -25.22 1.43 6.24
CA THR A 135 -24.72 2.72 5.77
C THR A 135 -23.29 2.92 6.25
N VAL A 136 -22.40 3.15 5.30
CA VAL A 136 -20.98 3.46 5.56
C VAL A 136 -20.69 4.91 5.26
N SER A 137 -19.76 5.50 5.97
CA SER A 137 -19.21 6.82 5.66
C SER A 137 -17.76 6.73 5.20
N TYR A 138 -17.38 7.59 4.25
CA TYR A 138 -16.01 7.69 3.72
C TYR A 138 -15.72 9.11 3.22
N ILE A 139 -14.45 9.42 2.91
CA ILE A 139 -14.03 10.72 2.40
C ILE A 139 -13.70 10.57 0.90
N ARG A 140 -14.28 11.42 0.07
CA ARG A 140 -13.94 11.54 -1.35
C ARG A 140 -13.80 13.01 -1.74
N LYS A 141 -12.65 13.37 -2.31
CA LYS A 141 -12.33 14.77 -2.69
C LYS A 141 -12.47 15.77 -1.52
N GLY A 142 -12.13 15.31 -0.30
CA GLY A 142 -12.21 16.13 0.91
C GLY A 142 -13.61 16.28 1.52
N GLU A 143 -14.62 15.61 0.96
CA GLU A 143 -15.99 15.64 1.47
C GLU A 143 -16.41 14.29 2.05
N LYS A 144 -17.13 14.32 3.19
CA LYS A 144 -17.77 13.12 3.75
C LYS A 144 -18.90 12.67 2.83
N GLN A 145 -18.87 11.42 2.44
CA GLN A 145 -19.90 10.75 1.64
C GLN A 145 -20.50 9.61 2.45
N GLU A 146 -21.73 9.22 2.09
CA GLU A 146 -22.40 8.07 2.67
C GLU A 146 -22.92 7.17 1.55
N GLU A 147 -22.83 5.86 1.74
CA GLU A 147 -23.31 4.85 0.81
C GLU A 147 -23.93 3.69 1.59
N THR A 148 -25.00 3.10 1.07
CA THR A 148 -25.53 1.84 1.58
C THR A 148 -24.86 0.67 0.86
N VAL A 149 -24.20 -0.19 1.62
CA VAL A 149 -23.49 -1.36 1.13
C VAL A 149 -24.06 -2.64 1.71
N ALA A 150 -24.08 -3.71 0.93
CA ALA A 150 -24.49 -5.05 1.35
C ALA A 150 -23.30 -6.02 1.29
N GLU A 151 -23.50 -7.22 1.84
CA GLU A 151 -22.51 -8.30 1.83
C GLU A 151 -21.15 -7.86 2.41
N VAL A 152 -21.20 -7.26 3.59
CA VAL A 152 -20.02 -6.79 4.31
C VAL A 152 -19.85 -7.53 5.63
N VAL A 153 -18.60 -7.62 6.07
CA VAL A 153 -18.21 -8.00 7.43
C VAL A 153 -17.93 -6.71 8.19
N LEU A 154 -18.49 -6.58 9.40
CA LEU A 154 -18.18 -5.48 10.30
C LEU A 154 -17.10 -5.89 11.29
N LEU A 155 -15.95 -5.24 11.22
CA LEU A 155 -14.83 -5.44 12.16
C LEU A 155 -14.84 -4.28 13.17
N PRO A 156 -14.87 -4.56 14.48
CA PRO A 156 -14.76 -3.52 15.49
C PRO A 156 -13.51 -2.68 15.25
N TYR A 157 -13.62 -1.37 15.43
CA TYR A 157 -12.60 -0.40 15.11
C TYR A 157 -12.49 0.67 16.20
N ASP A 158 -11.32 0.89 16.72
CA ASP A 158 -11.07 1.84 17.80
C ASP A 158 -10.25 3.07 17.35
N ARG A 159 -10.21 3.32 16.05
CA ARG A 159 -9.38 4.31 15.34
C ARG A 159 -7.91 3.95 15.23
N ASP A 160 -7.38 3.12 16.13
CA ASP A 160 -5.99 2.65 16.06
C ASP A 160 -5.84 1.46 15.14
N SER A 161 -6.77 0.51 15.27
CA SER A 161 -6.72 -0.78 14.55
C SER A 161 -8.11 -1.37 14.37
N VAL A 162 -8.25 -2.29 13.42
CA VAL A 162 -9.38 -3.23 13.41
C VAL A 162 -9.14 -4.32 14.45
N ARG A 163 -10.23 -4.85 15.02
CA ARG A 163 -10.15 -5.87 16.07
C ARG A 163 -10.59 -7.23 15.53
N PHE A 164 -9.84 -8.27 15.91
CA PHE A 164 -10.13 -9.65 15.57
C PHE A 164 -10.36 -10.47 16.84
N THR A 165 -11.31 -11.39 16.79
CA THR A 165 -11.39 -12.46 17.80
C THR A 165 -10.23 -13.44 17.60
N PRO A 166 -9.89 -14.30 18.59
CA PRO A 166 -8.87 -15.34 18.42
C PRO A 166 -9.12 -16.25 17.22
N ASP A 167 -10.38 -16.62 16.97
CA ASP A 167 -10.75 -17.47 15.84
C ASP A 167 -10.59 -16.75 14.51
N GLN A 168 -10.97 -15.48 14.44
CA GLN A 168 -10.76 -14.62 13.27
C GLN A 168 -9.26 -14.46 12.97
N PHE A 169 -8.44 -14.18 14.00
CA PHE A 169 -6.99 -14.11 13.83
C PHE A 169 -6.42 -15.42 13.27
N ARG A 170 -6.81 -16.57 13.86
CA ARG A 170 -6.36 -17.88 13.36
C ARG A 170 -6.77 -18.12 11.91
N ALA A 171 -7.95 -17.65 11.52
CA ALA A 171 -8.48 -17.81 10.17
C ALA A 171 -7.75 -16.99 9.11
N ILE A 172 -7.06 -15.89 9.46
CA ILE A 172 -6.29 -15.08 8.50
C ILE A 172 -5.24 -15.96 7.81
N ASN A 173 -5.33 -16.05 6.50
CA ASN A 173 -4.39 -16.85 5.67
C ASN A 173 -3.13 -16.02 5.38
N ALA A 174 -2.12 -16.17 6.23
CA ALA A 174 -0.86 -15.45 6.12
C ALA A 174 0.27 -16.19 6.83
N PRO A 175 1.54 -15.97 6.45
CA PRO A 175 2.69 -16.40 7.25
C PRO A 175 2.57 -15.90 8.69
N GLU A 176 2.91 -16.77 9.63
CA GLU A 176 2.84 -16.51 11.07
C GLU A 176 4.19 -16.75 11.73
N ALA A 177 4.53 -15.90 12.70
CA ALA A 177 5.69 -16.07 13.56
C ALA A 177 5.34 -15.73 15.01
N LYS A 178 6.11 -16.28 15.95
CA LYS A 178 6.12 -15.77 17.32
C LYS A 178 6.92 -14.48 17.38
N ARG A 179 6.44 -13.53 18.15
CA ARG A 179 7.14 -12.25 18.33
C ARG A 179 8.59 -12.46 18.81
N ALA A 180 8.82 -13.42 19.69
CA ALA A 180 10.16 -13.74 20.21
C ALA A 180 11.13 -14.28 19.14
N ASP A 181 10.62 -14.83 18.03
CA ASP A 181 11.42 -15.45 16.98
C ASP A 181 11.76 -14.46 15.85
N ILE A 182 11.30 -13.19 15.93
CA ILE A 182 11.55 -12.18 14.92
C ILE A 182 12.36 -11.01 15.46
N ILE A 183 13.18 -10.44 14.59
CA ILE A 183 13.91 -9.22 14.89
C ILE A 183 12.96 -8.04 14.65
N TYR A 184 12.71 -7.25 15.68
CA TYR A 184 11.89 -6.05 15.57
C TYR A 184 12.36 -4.95 16.54
N GLY A 185 11.84 -3.72 16.33
CA GLY A 185 12.14 -2.56 17.17
C GLY A 185 13.52 -1.97 16.99
N ARG A 186 14.28 -2.44 15.98
CA ARG A 186 15.57 -1.88 15.60
C ARG A 186 15.84 -2.07 14.11
N ASP A 187 16.76 -1.30 13.57
CA ASP A 187 17.31 -1.55 12.26
C ASP A 187 18.18 -2.82 12.27
N MET A 188 18.31 -3.47 11.14
CA MET A 188 18.95 -4.77 10.99
C MET A 188 20.22 -4.68 10.15
N GLU A 189 21.12 -5.65 10.34
CA GLU A 189 22.23 -5.90 9.43
C GLU A 189 21.72 -6.59 8.16
N GLN A 190 22.46 -6.44 7.06
CA GLN A 190 22.07 -7.04 5.78
C GLN A 190 21.91 -8.56 5.86
N GLU A 191 22.80 -9.24 6.60
CA GLU A 191 22.83 -10.68 6.79
C GLU A 191 21.65 -11.20 7.63
N GLU A 192 21.04 -10.36 8.46
CA GLU A 192 19.82 -10.69 9.22
C GLU A 192 18.59 -10.69 8.34
N ILE A 193 18.63 -10.04 7.16
CA ILE A 193 17.53 -9.97 6.21
C ILE A 193 17.70 -11.02 5.11
N VAL A 194 18.91 -11.12 4.55
CA VAL A 194 19.25 -12.02 3.45
C VAL A 194 20.53 -12.77 3.77
N LYS A 195 20.48 -14.09 3.67
CA LYS A 195 21.64 -14.96 3.81
C LYS A 195 21.80 -15.82 2.55
N ASP A 196 23.01 -15.84 1.98
CA ASP A 196 23.31 -16.63 0.78
C ASP A 196 22.31 -16.39 -0.37
N GLY A 197 21.89 -15.14 -0.55
CA GLY A 197 20.92 -14.73 -1.58
C GLY A 197 19.46 -15.08 -1.27
N LYS A 198 19.17 -15.64 -0.09
CA LYS A 198 17.82 -15.98 0.35
C LYS A 198 17.33 -15.01 1.41
N VAL A 199 16.09 -14.55 1.27
CA VAL A 199 15.43 -13.73 2.28
C VAL A 199 15.04 -14.60 3.46
N ILE A 200 15.53 -14.29 4.65
CA ILE A 200 15.34 -15.09 5.87
C ILE A 200 14.48 -14.39 6.92
N HIS A 201 14.46 -13.06 6.92
CA HIS A 201 13.68 -12.32 7.90
C HIS A 201 12.19 -12.41 7.63
N PHE A 202 11.39 -12.77 8.64
CA PHE A 202 9.96 -13.04 8.56
C PHE A 202 9.17 -12.00 7.74
N ALA A 203 9.29 -10.71 8.06
CA ALA A 203 8.51 -9.68 7.38
C ALA A 203 8.95 -9.52 5.91
N TRP A 204 10.24 -9.48 5.65
CA TRP A 204 10.77 -9.35 4.30
C TRP A 204 10.56 -10.61 3.47
N ALA A 205 10.57 -11.80 4.09
CA ALA A 205 10.26 -13.08 3.44
C ALA A 205 8.78 -13.21 3.02
N SER A 206 7.89 -12.38 3.57
CA SER A 206 6.48 -12.33 3.16
C SER A 206 6.28 -11.65 1.80
N TYR A 207 7.27 -10.93 1.31
CA TYR A 207 7.25 -10.29 -0.01
C TYR A 207 7.92 -11.16 -1.08
N ASN A 208 7.75 -10.76 -2.36
CA ASN A 208 8.35 -11.46 -3.48
C ASN A 208 9.90 -11.50 -3.34
N PRO A 209 10.51 -12.70 -3.21
CA PRO A 209 11.95 -12.84 -3.05
C PRO A 209 12.74 -12.31 -4.24
N ASP A 210 12.19 -12.37 -5.47
CA ASP A 210 12.83 -11.84 -6.68
C ASP A 210 12.94 -10.30 -6.66
N VAL A 211 12.18 -9.65 -5.78
CA VAL A 211 12.26 -8.20 -5.53
C VAL A 211 13.14 -7.92 -4.32
N VAL A 212 12.87 -8.60 -3.20
CA VAL A 212 13.53 -8.28 -1.90
C VAL A 212 15.00 -8.66 -1.91
N ALA A 213 15.36 -9.86 -2.40
CA ALA A 213 16.76 -10.30 -2.38
C ALA A 213 17.71 -9.34 -3.12
N PRO A 214 17.40 -8.86 -4.34
CA PRO A 214 18.25 -7.87 -5.00
C PRO A 214 18.09 -6.44 -4.44
N LEU A 215 16.96 -6.10 -3.80
CA LEU A 215 16.70 -4.78 -3.22
C LEU A 215 17.56 -4.52 -1.98
N VAL A 216 17.66 -5.50 -1.07
CA VAL A 216 18.35 -5.38 0.22
C VAL A 216 19.78 -4.83 0.05
N PRO A 217 20.70 -5.44 -0.72
CA PRO A 217 22.07 -4.94 -0.83
C PRO A 217 22.15 -3.56 -1.48
N LYS A 218 21.16 -3.19 -2.31
CA LYS A 218 21.10 -1.86 -2.94
C LYS A 218 20.69 -0.78 -1.95
N ILE A 219 19.73 -1.07 -1.08
CA ILE A 219 19.31 -0.16 0.01
C ILE A 219 20.48 0.05 0.97
N PHE A 220 21.14 -1.01 1.44
CA PHE A 220 22.28 -0.90 2.36
C PHE A 220 23.40 -0.06 1.75
N ARG A 221 23.77 -0.32 0.50
CA ARG A 221 24.79 0.47 -0.20
C ARG A 221 24.37 1.94 -0.33
N PHE A 222 23.17 2.20 -0.82
CA PHE A 222 22.67 3.55 -1.04
C PHE A 222 22.63 4.34 0.28
N ASN A 223 22.09 3.74 1.35
CA ASN A 223 21.96 4.39 2.63
C ASN A 223 23.34 4.63 3.29
N LYS A 224 24.28 3.71 3.13
CA LYS A 224 25.66 3.90 3.60
C LYS A 224 26.34 5.05 2.86
N GLU A 225 26.24 5.08 1.54
CA GLU A 225 26.89 6.12 0.70
C GLU A 225 26.21 7.50 0.86
N THR A 226 24.90 7.54 1.12
CA THR A 226 24.12 8.80 1.14
C THR A 226 23.96 9.36 2.56
N TYR A 227 23.69 8.49 3.56
CA TYR A 227 23.32 8.87 4.92
C TYR A 227 24.29 8.36 5.98
N GLY A 228 25.23 7.49 5.64
CA GLY A 228 26.16 6.88 6.58
C GLY A 228 25.55 5.77 7.44
N TYR A 229 24.40 5.19 7.07
CA TYR A 229 23.76 4.11 7.82
C TYR A 229 24.44 2.76 7.54
N ASP A 230 24.78 2.04 8.59
CA ASP A 230 25.31 0.67 8.52
C ASP A 230 24.22 -0.38 8.77
N THR A 231 23.14 -0.01 9.48
CA THR A 231 21.96 -0.84 9.74
C THR A 231 20.72 -0.19 9.14
N ASN A 232 19.81 -0.99 8.54
CA ASN A 232 18.63 -0.52 7.82
C ASN A 232 17.50 -1.54 7.87
N MET A 233 16.37 -1.21 7.25
CA MET A 233 15.28 -2.13 6.93
C MET A 233 14.69 -2.85 8.15
N GLY A 234 14.64 -2.15 9.28
CA GLY A 234 14.06 -2.66 10.52
C GLY A 234 12.55 -2.95 10.39
N LEU A 235 12.06 -3.82 11.26
CA LEU A 235 10.63 -4.04 11.48
C LEU A 235 10.25 -3.46 12.84
N TYR A 236 9.32 -2.52 12.84
CA TYR A 236 8.82 -1.85 14.04
C TYR A 236 7.37 -2.25 14.29
N LEU A 237 7.11 -2.85 15.43
CA LEU A 237 5.81 -3.35 15.87
C LEU A 237 5.34 -2.57 17.10
N PRO A 238 4.04 -2.61 17.44
CA PRO A 238 3.57 -2.16 18.73
C PRO A 238 4.40 -2.79 19.85
N SER A 239 4.76 -2.01 20.89
CA SER A 239 5.66 -2.44 21.95
C SER A 239 5.10 -3.60 22.78
N GLU A 240 3.80 -3.57 23.04
CA GLU A 240 3.13 -4.55 23.88
C GLU A 240 2.36 -5.58 23.05
N PRO A 241 2.38 -6.87 23.47
CA PRO A 241 1.48 -7.86 22.92
C PRO A 241 0.02 -7.47 23.16
N SER A 242 -0.82 -7.61 22.16
CA SER A 242 -2.25 -7.35 22.29
C SER A 242 -2.98 -8.61 22.74
N GLU A 243 -3.64 -8.57 23.91
CA GLU A 243 -4.57 -9.63 24.36
C GLU A 243 -5.83 -9.70 23.50
N LYS A 244 -6.12 -8.62 22.77
CA LYS A 244 -7.18 -8.55 21.75
C LYS A 244 -6.52 -8.55 20.39
N GLY A 245 -6.96 -9.42 19.49
CA GLY A 245 -6.46 -9.43 18.12
C GLY A 245 -6.57 -8.04 17.49
N GLU A 246 -5.48 -7.56 16.91
CA GLU A 246 -5.45 -6.26 16.24
C GLU A 246 -4.90 -6.39 14.81
N GLY A 247 -5.40 -5.56 13.91
CA GLY A 247 -4.94 -5.47 12.53
C GLY A 247 -4.64 -4.03 12.15
N ARG A 248 -3.45 -3.82 11.59
CA ARG A 248 -2.96 -2.50 11.15
C ARG A 248 -2.39 -2.59 9.74
N ALA A 249 -2.40 -1.49 9.03
CA ALA A 249 -1.66 -1.39 7.78
C ALA A 249 -0.15 -1.26 8.06
N LEU A 250 0.67 -1.87 7.21
CA LEU A 250 2.10 -1.60 7.24
C LEU A 250 2.43 -0.29 6.52
N VAL A 251 3.45 0.37 7.00
CA VAL A 251 4.06 1.53 6.35
C VAL A 251 5.43 1.14 5.83
N ALA A 252 5.73 1.47 4.58
CA ALA A 252 7.07 1.39 4.03
C ALA A 252 7.74 2.77 4.09
N ASP A 253 8.72 2.94 4.95
CA ASP A 253 9.48 4.18 5.07
C ASP A 253 10.28 4.53 3.82
N GLY A 254 10.59 5.81 3.66
CA GLY A 254 11.54 6.29 2.67
C GLY A 254 12.96 5.79 2.92
N LEU A 255 13.82 5.91 1.91
CA LEU A 255 15.25 5.53 2.02
C LEU A 255 15.96 6.29 3.15
N GLY A 256 15.68 7.59 3.30
CA GLY A 256 16.21 8.41 4.40
C GLY A 256 15.72 8.01 5.79
N GLY A 257 14.58 7.33 5.89
CA GLY A 257 14.09 6.69 7.12
C GLY A 257 14.66 5.28 7.35
N GLY A 258 15.71 4.87 6.65
CA GLY A 258 16.30 3.54 6.78
C GLY A 258 15.51 2.44 6.09
N SER A 259 14.52 2.77 5.24
CA SER A 259 13.68 1.81 4.51
C SER A 259 12.97 0.80 5.41
N ARG A 260 12.51 1.23 6.56
CA ARG A 260 11.85 0.40 7.57
C ARG A 260 10.48 -0.08 7.13
N LEU A 261 10.04 -1.18 7.73
CA LEU A 261 8.62 -1.54 7.79
C LEU A 261 8.06 -1.17 9.17
N VAL A 262 6.99 -0.40 9.19
CA VAL A 262 6.38 0.12 10.42
C VAL A 262 4.97 -0.42 10.55
N GLY A 263 4.70 -1.17 11.61
CA GLY A 263 3.41 -1.82 11.88
C GLY A 263 2.68 -1.25 13.09
N TYR A 264 3.12 -0.11 13.62
CA TYR A 264 2.42 0.56 14.73
C TYR A 264 1.64 1.81 14.27
N GLY A 265 1.65 2.14 12.98
CA GLY A 265 0.82 3.22 12.44
C GLY A 265 -0.67 3.02 12.74
N LEU A 266 -1.36 4.10 13.08
CA LEU A 266 -2.78 4.06 13.41
C LEU A 266 -3.61 4.16 12.13
N LEU A 267 -4.64 3.31 11.99
CA LEU A 267 -5.53 3.35 10.82
C LEU A 267 -6.32 4.67 10.71
N GLY A 268 -6.58 5.33 11.85
CA GLY A 268 -7.28 6.61 11.91
C GLY A 268 -6.41 7.84 11.68
N ASP A 269 -5.10 7.68 11.61
CA ASP A 269 -4.20 8.79 11.31
C ASP A 269 -4.20 9.13 9.82
N PHE A 270 -3.66 10.31 9.50
CA PHE A 270 -3.50 10.75 8.12
C PHE A 270 -2.44 9.91 7.42
N GLY A 271 -2.88 8.90 6.70
CA GLY A 271 -2.05 8.04 5.87
C GLY A 271 -1.78 8.62 4.48
N ARG A 272 -0.77 8.08 3.81
CA ARG A 272 -0.48 8.32 2.39
C ARG A 272 -0.59 7.02 1.62
N LEU A 273 -1.70 6.90 0.89
CA LEU A 273 -2.04 5.70 0.14
C LEU A 273 -1.81 5.94 -1.37
N LEU A 274 -1.31 4.92 -2.06
CA LEU A 274 -1.18 4.95 -3.51
C LEU A 274 -2.25 4.09 -4.16
N GLY A 275 -3.07 4.69 -5.00
CA GLY A 275 -3.96 3.97 -5.90
C GLY A 275 -3.21 3.56 -7.18
N VAL A 276 -3.26 2.27 -7.54
CA VAL A 276 -2.67 1.70 -8.75
C VAL A 276 -3.76 1.16 -9.67
N VAL A 277 -3.51 1.16 -10.96
CA VAL A 277 -4.41 0.49 -11.90
C VAL A 277 -4.27 -1.02 -11.71
N PRO A 278 -5.36 -1.77 -11.51
CA PRO A 278 -5.32 -3.22 -11.37
C PRO A 278 -4.69 -3.87 -12.60
N LYS A 279 -3.88 -4.94 -12.40
CA LYS A 279 -3.25 -5.68 -13.51
C LYS A 279 -4.27 -6.24 -14.50
N ASP A 280 -5.43 -6.65 -14.01
CA ASP A 280 -6.52 -7.19 -14.83
C ASP A 280 -7.27 -6.10 -15.62
N ALA A 281 -6.98 -4.81 -15.33
CA ALA A 281 -7.48 -3.70 -16.12
C ALA A 281 -6.79 -3.55 -17.50
N GLU A 282 -5.78 -4.38 -17.82
CA GLU A 282 -5.28 -4.46 -19.21
C GLU A 282 -6.40 -4.82 -20.18
N GLY A 283 -7.40 -5.63 -19.77
CA GLY A 283 -8.63 -5.85 -20.55
C GLY A 283 -9.65 -4.69 -20.48
N VAL A 284 -9.59 -3.85 -19.44
CA VAL A 284 -10.43 -2.64 -19.28
C VAL A 284 -9.78 -1.45 -19.98
N ALA A 285 -8.46 -1.45 -20.16
CA ALA A 285 -7.74 -0.46 -20.98
C ALA A 285 -8.28 -0.38 -22.43
N GLN A 286 -8.86 -1.48 -22.95
CA GLN A 286 -9.60 -1.45 -24.22
C GLN A 286 -10.93 -0.64 -24.17
N LYS A 287 -11.41 -0.27 -22.97
CA LYS A 287 -12.57 0.61 -22.78
C LYS A 287 -12.19 2.02 -22.30
N LEU A 288 -10.90 2.30 -22.15
CA LEU A 288 -10.43 3.65 -21.90
C LEU A 288 -10.77 4.54 -23.12
N ALA A 289 -11.05 5.81 -22.86
CA ALA A 289 -11.28 6.75 -23.96
C ALA A 289 -10.09 6.68 -24.94
N PRO A 290 -10.32 6.87 -26.25
CA PRO A 290 -9.26 6.75 -27.28
C PRO A 290 -7.97 7.48 -26.92
N TRP A 291 -8.05 8.67 -26.31
CA TRP A 291 -6.90 9.45 -25.86
C TRP A 291 -6.08 8.79 -24.75
N GLN A 292 -6.69 7.91 -23.93
CA GLN A 292 -5.99 7.19 -22.85
C GLN A 292 -5.14 6.05 -23.40
N ASN A 293 -5.62 5.39 -24.48
CA ASN A 293 -4.85 4.39 -25.20
C ASN A 293 -3.68 5.04 -25.95
N ASP A 294 -3.90 6.21 -26.56
CA ASP A 294 -2.85 6.98 -27.21
C ASP A 294 -1.79 7.45 -26.21
N ALA A 295 -2.20 7.85 -25.00
CA ALA A 295 -1.30 8.22 -23.91
C ALA A 295 -0.43 7.05 -23.46
N LEU A 296 -0.99 5.84 -23.32
CA LEU A 296 -0.25 4.63 -22.95
C LEU A 296 0.75 4.21 -24.04
N ASN A 297 0.35 4.27 -25.31
CA ASN A 297 1.23 3.99 -26.46
C ASN A 297 2.40 4.98 -26.53
N VAL A 298 2.13 6.27 -26.37
CA VAL A 298 3.15 7.32 -26.38
C VAL A 298 4.12 7.20 -25.21
N MET A 299 3.66 6.78 -24.03
CA MET A 299 4.53 6.52 -22.87
C MET A 299 5.44 5.31 -23.11
N GLY A 300 4.94 4.26 -23.78
CA GLY A 300 5.72 3.10 -24.22
C GLY A 300 6.83 3.44 -25.21
N GLU A 301 6.68 4.52 -25.97
CA GLU A 301 7.64 5.03 -26.96
C GLU A 301 8.54 6.16 -26.41
N GLY A 302 8.54 6.42 -25.11
CA GLY A 302 9.33 7.48 -24.47
C GLY A 302 8.74 8.90 -24.62
N GLY A 303 7.45 9.01 -24.96
CA GLY A 303 6.74 10.28 -25.08
C GLY A 303 6.27 10.85 -23.72
N ILE A 304 5.85 12.10 -23.73
CA ILE A 304 5.33 12.83 -22.55
C ILE A 304 3.83 13.08 -22.73
N VAL A 305 3.05 12.71 -21.71
CA VAL A 305 1.63 13.10 -21.59
C VAL A 305 1.53 14.30 -20.66
N ALA A 306 1.05 15.42 -21.17
CA ALA A 306 0.82 16.63 -20.39
C ALA A 306 -0.69 16.90 -20.28
N TYR A 307 -1.14 17.36 -19.12
CA TYR A 307 -2.53 17.74 -18.86
C TYR A 307 -2.66 19.27 -18.81
N SER A 308 -3.70 19.78 -19.43
CA SER A 308 -4.11 21.17 -19.32
C SER A 308 -5.54 21.26 -18.79
N PRO A 309 -6.00 22.45 -18.31
CA PRO A 309 -7.39 22.67 -17.92
C PRO A 309 -8.43 22.34 -19.02
N ASN A 310 -7.98 22.27 -20.29
CA ASN A 310 -8.83 22.01 -21.46
C ASN A 310 -8.73 20.56 -21.99
N GLY A 311 -8.03 19.66 -21.28
CA GLY A 311 -7.86 18.24 -21.64
C GLY A 311 -6.40 17.82 -21.79
N PRO A 312 -6.16 16.52 -22.04
CA PRO A 312 -4.81 15.98 -22.19
C PRO A 312 -4.20 16.34 -23.54
N TYR A 313 -2.90 16.68 -23.53
CA TYR A 313 -2.07 16.80 -24.72
C TYR A 313 -1.06 15.66 -24.74
N VAL A 314 -0.95 15.01 -25.90
CA VAL A 314 0.06 13.97 -26.13
C VAL A 314 1.24 14.59 -26.88
N ARG A 315 2.43 14.47 -26.34
CA ARG A 315 3.66 14.92 -26.99
C ARG A 315 4.52 13.69 -27.34
N ALA A 316 4.49 13.28 -28.61
CA ALA A 316 5.51 12.38 -29.12
C ALA A 316 6.85 13.11 -29.22
N ALA A 317 7.97 12.39 -29.03
CA ALA A 317 9.30 12.98 -29.19
C ALA A 317 9.44 13.54 -30.64
N GLY A 318 9.21 14.84 -30.76
CA GLY A 318 9.42 15.57 -32.04
C GLY A 318 8.27 16.41 -32.58
N ASN A 319 7.00 16.16 -32.28
CA ASN A 319 5.88 16.95 -32.79
C ASN A 319 4.69 17.04 -31.84
N VAL A 320 4.12 18.22 -31.68
CA VAL A 320 2.88 18.46 -30.91
C VAL A 320 1.71 18.42 -31.88
N GLN A 321 0.80 17.47 -31.74
CA GLN A 321 -0.52 17.54 -32.35
C GLN A 321 -1.61 17.53 -31.29
N PRO A 322 -2.68 18.38 -31.41
CA PRO A 322 -3.83 18.31 -30.52
C PRO A 322 -4.59 16.99 -30.80
N ALA A 323 -4.96 16.28 -29.72
CA ALA A 323 -5.83 15.12 -29.82
C ALA A 323 -7.20 15.56 -30.38
N LYS A 324 -7.68 14.84 -31.39
CA LYS A 324 -9.00 15.07 -32.00
C LYS A 324 -10.13 14.52 -31.16
#